data_d1f95f73c16ac4c98134fe16af453527
#
_entry.id   d1f95f73c16ac4c98134fe16af453527
#
_cell.length_a   1.000
_cell.length_b   1.000
_cell.length_c   1.000
_cell.angle_alpha   90.00
_cell.angle_beta   90.00
_cell.angle_gamma   90.00
#
_symmetry.space_group_name_H-M   'P 1'
#
loop_
_entity.id
_entity.type
_entity.pdbx_description
1 polymer ?
#
loop_
_entity_poly.entity_id
_entity_poly.type
_entity_poly.pdbx_seq_one_letter_code
_entity_poly.pdbx_strand_id
1 'polypeptide(L)'
;MDQFVVRRGDDLRTVIAGYHWFTDWGRDTMIAFPGISLVTKRFEDGKRILRAFAGSASRGMLPNRFPDAGEEPEYNTVDATLWFFVAVYRYLRATDDDPFVREELMPVLRDILEWHERGTRYGIRMDRDGLLYAGEPGVQLTWMDAKVGDWVVTPRQGKAVEINALWHNALAIYVALAERFGAEGEQERYRRRAREVRETFEKVFWNEEGGYLYDVVDGEDRDGTLRPNQIFAVSLPFPLLSGEKALRVLSIVEERLYTPVGLRSLDRTDPRYRPRYEGGPWARDGAYHQGTVWPWLLGPLATAQVNVRGPEGRDRARRIIEGVLPHLAEAGIGTVSEIFDAEPPHSPRGCIAQAWSVAEILRAYVEDAGGEGKTGPPFRSRQRERSGIR
;
A
#
# COMPACT_ATOMS: atom_id res chain seq x y z
N MET A 1 17.34 1.42 -8.74
CA MET A 1 16.92 1.61 -7.32
C MET A 1 17.77 2.68 -6.61
N ASP A 2 19.07 2.65 -6.75
CA ASP A 2 20.00 3.54 -6.02
C ASP A 2 19.67 5.03 -6.15
N GLN A 3 19.31 5.48 -7.34
CA GLN A 3 18.94 6.87 -7.63
C GLN A 3 17.81 7.45 -6.77
N PHE A 4 16.93 6.61 -6.23
CA PHE A 4 15.78 7.06 -5.43
C PHE A 4 16.11 7.27 -3.96
N VAL A 5 17.17 6.62 -3.43
CA VAL A 5 17.55 6.74 -2.02
C VAL A 5 18.48 7.94 -1.87
N VAL A 6 18.01 8.94 -1.12
CA VAL A 6 18.74 10.18 -0.90
C VAL A 6 18.98 10.45 0.58
N ARG A 7 19.98 11.27 0.88
CA ARG A 7 20.30 11.71 2.23
C ARG A 7 19.33 12.80 2.68
N ARG A 8 18.83 12.67 3.92
CA ARG A 8 18.04 13.69 4.58
C ARG A 8 18.72 14.12 5.88
N GLY A 9 19.21 15.35 5.92
CA GLY A 9 20.08 15.79 7.02
C GLY A 9 21.38 14.98 7.09
N ASP A 10 21.93 14.85 8.29
CA ASP A 10 23.26 14.25 8.46
C ASP A 10 23.26 12.72 8.47
N ASP A 11 22.28 12.08 9.10
CA ASP A 11 22.25 10.62 9.27
C ASP A 11 20.99 9.92 8.80
N LEU A 12 20.00 10.64 8.31
CA LEU A 12 18.74 10.05 7.85
C LEU A 12 18.75 9.82 6.33
N ARG A 13 17.81 8.97 5.88
CA ARG A 13 17.55 8.69 4.47
C ARG A 13 16.08 8.86 4.16
N THR A 14 15.79 9.14 2.91
CA THR A 14 14.44 9.16 2.38
C THR A 14 14.45 8.65 0.93
N VAL A 15 13.27 8.57 0.30
CA VAL A 15 13.09 8.11 -1.06
C VAL A 15 12.44 9.20 -1.89
N ILE A 16 13.09 9.60 -2.98
CA ILE A 16 12.46 10.44 -4.00
C ILE A 16 11.38 9.63 -4.71
N ALA A 17 10.14 10.13 -4.71
CA ALA A 17 9.01 9.40 -5.27
C ALA A 17 9.14 9.20 -6.78
N GLY A 18 9.67 10.17 -7.51
CA GLY A 18 9.88 10.04 -8.94
C GLY A 18 10.62 11.22 -9.58
N TYR A 19 11.32 10.91 -10.68
CA TYR A 19 12.10 11.91 -11.42
C TYR A 19 11.35 12.33 -12.68
N HIS A 20 11.35 13.66 -13.01
CA HIS A 20 12.28 14.70 -12.50
C HIS A 20 11.70 15.60 -11.40
N TRP A 21 10.39 15.55 -11.10
CA TRP A 21 9.72 16.63 -10.34
C TRP A 21 9.15 16.27 -8.98
N PHE A 22 9.12 15.00 -8.61
CA PHE A 22 8.68 14.63 -7.27
C PHE A 22 9.81 14.76 -6.25
N THR A 23 9.43 15.12 -5.02
CA THR A 23 10.29 15.10 -3.84
C THR A 23 10.11 13.79 -3.07
N ASP A 24 10.36 13.77 -1.77
CA ASP A 24 10.12 12.64 -0.92
C ASP A 24 8.68 12.63 -0.39
N TRP A 25 7.96 11.58 -0.76
CA TRP A 25 6.57 11.36 -0.39
C TRP A 25 6.46 10.12 0.50
N GLY A 26 5.70 10.26 1.62
CA GLY A 26 5.56 9.19 2.61
C GLY A 26 4.89 7.95 2.07
N ARG A 27 3.80 8.09 1.35
CA ARG A 27 3.10 6.98 0.67
C ARG A 27 4.04 6.21 -0.25
N ASP A 28 4.68 6.93 -1.15
CA ASP A 28 5.59 6.34 -2.15
C ASP A 28 6.77 5.65 -1.48
N THR A 29 7.35 6.29 -0.46
CA THR A 29 8.43 5.71 0.32
C THR A 29 8.02 4.41 0.99
N MET A 30 6.87 4.35 1.65
CA MET A 30 6.45 3.16 2.39
C MET A 30 6.05 2.00 1.47
N ILE A 31 5.40 2.29 0.33
CA ILE A 31 5.09 1.28 -0.69
C ILE A 31 6.39 0.78 -1.36
N ALA A 32 7.29 1.68 -1.72
CA ALA A 32 8.57 1.33 -2.35
C ALA A 32 9.56 0.64 -1.40
N PHE A 33 9.40 0.80 -0.09
CA PHE A 33 10.35 0.38 0.94
C PHE A 33 10.83 -1.07 0.82
N PRO A 34 9.96 -2.08 0.64
CA PRO A 34 10.41 -3.47 0.52
C PRO A 34 11.33 -3.69 -0.68
N GLY A 35 10.96 -3.17 -1.84
CA GLY A 35 11.75 -3.31 -3.07
C GLY A 35 13.07 -2.52 -3.04
N ILE A 36 13.04 -1.31 -2.48
CA ILE A 36 14.22 -0.43 -2.42
C ILE A 36 15.23 -0.90 -1.37
N SER A 37 14.76 -1.25 -0.17
CA SER A 37 15.64 -1.48 0.97
C SER A 37 15.86 -2.97 1.26
N LEU A 38 14.82 -3.79 1.21
CA LEU A 38 14.90 -5.16 1.69
C LEU A 38 15.39 -6.13 0.62
N VAL A 39 14.79 -6.08 -0.56
CA VAL A 39 15.19 -6.94 -1.70
C VAL A 39 16.61 -6.63 -2.14
N THR A 40 17.02 -5.36 -2.10
CA THR A 40 18.38 -4.93 -2.43
C THR A 40 19.38 -5.09 -1.27
N LYS A 41 18.93 -5.59 -0.10
CA LYS A 41 19.72 -5.79 1.13
C LYS A 41 20.35 -4.49 1.68
N ARG A 42 19.75 -3.34 1.41
CA ARG A 42 20.15 -2.03 1.95
C ARG A 42 19.52 -1.79 3.32
N PHE A 43 19.74 -2.70 4.26
CA PHE A 43 19.06 -2.72 5.55
C PHE A 43 19.35 -1.48 6.40
N GLU A 44 20.58 -0.95 6.36
CA GLU A 44 20.94 0.26 7.08
C GLU A 44 20.25 1.51 6.52
N ASP A 45 20.15 1.64 5.20
CA ASP A 45 19.37 2.72 4.59
C ASP A 45 17.88 2.56 4.97
N GLY A 46 17.34 1.33 4.95
CA GLY A 46 15.99 1.04 5.40
C GLY A 46 15.75 1.44 6.86
N LYS A 47 16.67 1.13 7.77
CA LYS A 47 16.61 1.54 9.18
C LYS A 47 16.55 3.06 9.33
N ARG A 48 17.38 3.79 8.58
CA ARG A 48 17.43 5.25 8.58
C ARG A 48 16.17 5.89 7.99
N ILE A 49 15.57 5.27 6.96
CA ILE A 49 14.28 5.68 6.40
C ILE A 49 13.17 5.52 7.44
N LEU A 50 13.03 4.35 8.05
CA LEU A 50 12.00 4.11 9.06
C LEU A 50 12.14 5.06 10.26
N ARG A 51 13.38 5.33 10.69
CA ARG A 51 13.67 6.30 11.77
C ARG A 51 13.28 7.73 11.39
N ALA A 52 13.55 8.16 10.16
CA ALA A 52 13.17 9.48 9.68
C ALA A 52 11.65 9.71 9.75
N PHE A 53 10.88 8.76 9.27
CA PHE A 53 9.42 8.85 9.28
C PHE A 53 8.83 8.68 10.69
N ALA A 54 9.35 7.76 11.50
CA ALA A 54 8.95 7.59 12.90
C ALA A 54 9.15 8.88 13.71
N GLY A 55 10.31 9.54 13.55
CA GLY A 55 10.61 10.81 14.22
C GLY A 55 9.76 11.99 13.74
N SER A 56 9.08 11.87 12.62
CA SER A 56 8.20 12.91 12.05
C SER A 56 6.71 12.61 12.27
N ALA A 57 6.37 11.56 13.02
CA ALA A 57 4.99 11.23 13.32
C ALA A 57 4.34 12.34 14.19
N SER A 58 3.14 12.76 13.82
CA SER A 58 2.40 13.82 14.51
C SER A 58 0.92 13.52 14.58
N ARG A 59 0.38 13.45 15.81
CA ARG A 59 -1.02 13.09 16.06
C ARG A 59 -1.44 11.80 15.34
N GLY A 60 -0.59 10.79 15.41
CA GLY A 60 -0.83 9.48 14.80
C GLY A 60 -0.79 9.47 13.27
N MET A 61 -0.18 10.45 12.63
CA MET A 61 -0.01 10.49 11.18
C MET A 61 1.46 10.67 10.80
N LEU A 62 1.88 10.00 9.73
CA LEU A 62 3.13 10.28 9.06
C LEU A 62 2.93 11.37 8.00
N PRO A 63 3.96 12.17 7.72
CA PRO A 63 3.88 13.15 6.65
C PRO A 63 3.74 12.46 5.29
N ASN A 64 2.88 13.02 4.45
CA ASN A 64 2.78 12.61 3.04
C ASN A 64 3.86 13.28 2.20
N ARG A 65 4.21 14.54 2.51
CA ARG A 65 5.29 15.26 1.83
C ARG A 65 6.18 15.96 2.86
N PHE A 66 7.48 15.84 2.65
CA PHE A 66 8.48 16.65 3.34
C PHE A 66 8.88 17.81 2.43
N PRO A 67 8.68 19.06 2.84
CA PRO A 67 9.20 20.20 2.11
C PRO A 67 10.74 20.25 2.12
N ASP A 68 11.34 20.77 1.06
CA ASP A 68 12.79 20.84 0.91
C ASP A 68 13.44 21.90 1.82
N ALA A 69 12.71 22.95 2.21
CA ALA A 69 13.23 24.04 3.06
C ALA A 69 12.14 24.65 3.94
N GLY A 70 12.30 24.49 5.26
CA GLY A 70 11.68 25.38 6.27
C GLY A 70 10.15 25.39 6.40
N GLU A 71 9.42 24.69 5.57
CA GLU A 71 7.97 24.55 5.65
C GLU A 71 7.56 23.39 6.57
N GLU A 72 6.34 23.43 7.10
CA GLU A 72 5.78 22.33 7.90
C GLU A 72 5.51 21.11 7.01
N PRO A 73 5.78 19.88 7.49
CA PRO A 73 5.40 18.66 6.77
C PRO A 73 3.90 18.56 6.53
N GLU A 74 3.52 18.04 5.36
CA GLU A 74 2.11 17.88 5.00
C GLU A 74 1.57 16.51 5.46
N TYR A 75 0.47 16.51 6.23
CA TYR A 75 -0.12 15.29 6.81
C TYR A 75 -1.45 14.88 6.13
N ASN A 76 -1.63 15.21 4.86
CA ASN A 76 -2.85 15.01 4.08
C ASN A 76 -2.94 13.60 3.46
N THR A 77 -2.76 12.56 4.26
CA THR A 77 -2.81 11.16 3.82
C THR A 77 -3.27 10.23 4.92
N VAL A 78 -4.07 9.23 4.60
CA VAL A 78 -4.44 8.15 5.53
C VAL A 78 -3.61 6.89 5.28
N ASP A 79 -3.28 6.61 4.04
CA ASP A 79 -2.63 5.36 3.63
C ASP A 79 -1.13 5.32 3.94
N ALA A 80 -0.38 6.41 3.79
CA ALA A 80 1.06 6.44 4.10
C ALA A 80 1.36 5.94 5.52
N THR A 81 0.54 6.39 6.48
CA THR A 81 0.65 5.97 7.89
C THR A 81 0.39 4.49 8.09
N LEU A 82 -0.59 3.94 7.40
CA LEU A 82 -0.93 2.52 7.49
C LEU A 82 0.08 1.63 6.75
N TRP A 83 0.64 2.10 5.63
CA TRP A 83 1.75 1.42 4.94
C TRP A 83 3.01 1.33 5.79
N PHE A 84 3.23 2.25 6.72
CA PHE A 84 4.36 2.19 7.63
C PHE A 84 4.37 0.90 8.48
N PHE A 85 3.21 0.42 8.94
CA PHE A 85 3.12 -0.87 9.62
C PHE A 85 3.63 -2.02 8.75
N VAL A 86 3.25 -2.03 7.47
CA VAL A 86 3.71 -3.04 6.51
C VAL A 86 5.22 -2.96 6.32
N ALA A 87 5.76 -1.74 6.18
CA ALA A 87 7.21 -1.52 6.04
C ALA A 87 7.99 -2.01 7.27
N VAL A 88 7.55 -1.66 8.48
CA VAL A 88 8.16 -2.11 9.75
C VAL A 88 8.11 -3.64 9.88
N TYR A 89 6.96 -4.25 9.60
CA TYR A 89 6.80 -5.70 9.66
C TYR A 89 7.75 -6.43 8.70
N ARG A 90 7.84 -5.95 7.46
CA ARG A 90 8.74 -6.52 6.44
C ARG A 90 10.20 -6.30 6.80
N TYR A 91 10.56 -5.13 7.34
CA TYR A 91 11.90 -4.85 7.84
C TYR A 91 12.32 -5.85 8.91
N LEU A 92 11.51 -6.02 9.94
CA LEU A 92 11.82 -6.96 11.02
C LEU A 92 11.96 -8.40 10.51
N ARG A 93 11.12 -8.82 9.57
CA ARG A 93 11.20 -10.16 8.97
C ARG A 93 12.47 -10.38 8.15
N ALA A 94 13.02 -9.32 7.56
CA ALA A 94 14.23 -9.40 6.75
C ALA A 94 15.53 -9.30 7.55
N THR A 95 15.48 -8.62 8.71
CA THR A 95 16.68 -8.26 9.47
C THR A 95 16.79 -8.90 10.85
N ASP A 96 15.66 -9.32 11.44
CA ASP A 96 15.56 -9.74 12.87
C ASP A 96 16.09 -8.68 13.86
N ASP A 97 16.06 -7.37 13.49
CA ASP A 97 16.50 -6.24 14.34
C ASP A 97 15.45 -5.92 15.42
N ASP A 98 15.28 -6.86 16.36
CA ASP A 98 14.34 -6.75 17.48
C ASP A 98 14.57 -5.50 18.34
N PRO A 99 15.82 -5.11 18.69
CA PRO A 99 16.03 -3.91 19.51
C PRO A 99 15.48 -2.65 18.87
N PHE A 100 15.79 -2.40 17.60
CA PHE A 100 15.31 -1.21 16.88
C PHE A 100 13.79 -1.16 16.80
N VAL A 101 13.16 -2.25 16.38
CA VAL A 101 11.70 -2.27 16.23
C VAL A 101 11.00 -2.14 17.57
N ARG A 102 11.47 -2.85 18.62
CA ARG A 102 10.87 -2.81 19.94
C ARG A 102 11.02 -1.46 20.62
N GLU A 103 12.22 -0.87 20.54
CA GLU A 103 12.56 0.31 21.34
C GLU A 103 12.20 1.62 20.63
N GLU A 104 12.41 1.70 19.32
CA GLU A 104 12.17 2.94 18.58
C GLU A 104 10.81 2.95 17.84
N LEU A 105 10.36 1.82 17.27
CA LEU A 105 9.18 1.83 16.39
C LEU A 105 7.88 1.43 17.09
N MET A 106 7.88 0.46 18.01
CA MET A 106 6.65 0.03 18.70
C MET A 106 5.91 1.16 19.42
N PRO A 107 6.58 2.10 20.11
CA PRO A 107 5.91 3.26 20.71
C PRO A 107 5.18 4.13 19.69
N VAL A 108 5.77 4.33 18.50
CA VAL A 108 5.17 5.11 17.40
C VAL A 108 3.97 4.37 16.80
N LEU A 109 4.10 3.07 16.54
CA LEU A 109 2.99 2.25 16.03
C LEU A 109 1.79 2.28 17.00
N ARG A 110 2.05 2.20 18.31
CA ARG A 110 1.00 2.31 19.34
C ARG A 110 0.30 3.67 19.29
N ASP A 111 1.06 4.75 19.29
CA ASP A 111 0.53 6.12 19.22
C ASP A 111 -0.35 6.30 17.97
N ILE A 112 0.08 5.78 16.82
CA ILE A 112 -0.72 5.78 15.60
C ILE A 112 -2.06 5.08 15.81
N LEU A 113 -2.08 3.85 16.34
CA LEU A 113 -3.33 3.11 16.57
C LEU A 113 -4.26 3.85 17.53
N GLU A 114 -3.73 4.40 18.61
CA GLU A 114 -4.52 5.15 19.60
C GLU A 114 -5.13 6.42 19.00
N TRP A 115 -4.40 7.15 18.15
CA TRP A 115 -4.95 8.31 17.45
C TRP A 115 -6.04 7.92 16.46
N HIS A 116 -5.87 6.84 15.71
CA HIS A 116 -6.90 6.37 14.78
C HIS A 116 -8.16 5.88 15.51
N GLU A 117 -8.03 5.30 16.70
CA GLU A 117 -9.18 4.94 17.53
C GLU A 117 -9.92 6.19 18.07
N ARG A 118 -9.20 7.23 18.49
CA ARG A 118 -9.77 8.47 19.05
C ARG A 118 -10.26 9.45 18.01
N GLY A 119 -9.65 9.45 16.85
CA GLY A 119 -9.78 10.43 15.79
C GLY A 119 -8.57 11.36 15.69
N THR A 120 -8.13 11.61 14.46
CA THR A 120 -7.04 12.51 14.11
C THR A 120 -7.47 13.52 13.05
N ARG A 121 -6.53 14.09 12.29
CA ARG A 121 -6.81 15.11 11.25
C ARG A 121 -7.77 14.57 10.19
N TYR A 122 -8.47 15.46 9.49
CA TYR A 122 -9.32 15.17 8.32
C TYR A 122 -10.42 14.14 8.58
N GLY A 123 -10.97 14.11 9.79
CA GLY A 123 -12.02 13.17 10.15
C GLY A 123 -11.58 11.69 10.16
N ILE A 124 -10.28 11.40 10.09
CA ILE A 124 -9.76 10.03 10.15
C ILE A 124 -10.00 9.48 11.56
N ARG A 125 -10.77 8.41 11.64
CA ARG A 125 -11.11 7.74 12.91
C ARG A 125 -11.62 6.32 12.69
N MET A 126 -11.43 5.49 13.68
CA MET A 126 -12.16 4.23 13.77
C MET A 126 -13.62 4.53 14.10
N ASP A 127 -14.54 4.02 13.28
CA ASP A 127 -15.98 4.18 13.52
C ASP A 127 -16.51 3.09 14.46
N ARG A 128 -17.80 3.16 14.85
CA ARG A 128 -18.42 2.24 15.81
C ARG A 128 -18.42 0.77 15.36
N ASP A 129 -18.36 0.54 14.06
CA ASP A 129 -18.30 -0.79 13.47
C ASP A 129 -16.87 -1.34 13.34
N GLY A 130 -15.88 -0.65 13.89
CA GLY A 130 -14.47 -1.02 13.89
C GLY A 130 -13.71 -0.63 12.61
N LEU A 131 -14.41 -0.23 11.54
CA LEU A 131 -13.80 0.20 10.29
C LEU A 131 -13.27 1.64 10.38
N LEU A 132 -12.27 1.95 9.57
CA LEU A 132 -11.68 3.27 9.51
C LEU A 132 -12.45 4.15 8.51
N TYR A 133 -12.96 5.27 9.01
CA TYR A 133 -13.50 6.37 8.22
C TYR A 133 -12.42 7.42 7.98
N ALA A 134 -12.37 8.02 6.80
CA ALA A 134 -11.47 9.12 6.46
C ALA A 134 -12.13 10.08 5.47
N GLY A 135 -11.94 11.37 5.68
CA GLY A 135 -12.32 12.39 4.72
C GLY A 135 -13.06 13.57 5.29
N GLU A 136 -12.87 14.67 4.61
CA GLU A 136 -13.58 15.94 4.74
C GLU A 136 -13.85 16.47 3.33
N PRO A 137 -14.89 17.30 3.11
CA PRO A 137 -15.17 17.86 1.79
C PRO A 137 -13.97 18.59 1.20
N GLY A 138 -13.61 18.27 -0.05
CA GLY A 138 -12.52 18.90 -0.78
C GLY A 138 -11.12 18.41 -0.45
N VAL A 139 -10.97 17.37 0.39
CA VAL A 139 -9.70 16.75 0.76
C VAL A 139 -9.56 15.36 0.13
N GLN A 140 -8.37 15.04 -0.38
CA GLN A 140 -8.00 13.71 -0.85
C GLN A 140 -6.96 13.11 0.09
N LEU A 141 -7.20 11.89 0.58
CA LEU A 141 -6.38 11.25 1.59
C LEU A 141 -5.83 9.89 1.17
N THR A 142 -6.34 9.34 0.05
CA THR A 142 -5.88 8.05 -0.49
C THR A 142 -4.94 8.26 -1.67
N TRP A 143 -4.35 7.18 -2.20
CA TRP A 143 -3.45 7.26 -3.36
C TRP A 143 -4.14 7.80 -4.64
N MET A 144 -5.49 7.79 -4.71
CA MET A 144 -6.25 8.39 -5.80
C MET A 144 -6.55 9.86 -5.49
N ASP A 145 -5.52 10.69 -5.40
CA ASP A 145 -5.55 12.04 -4.84
C ASP A 145 -5.52 13.20 -5.86
N ALA A 146 -5.79 12.92 -7.13
CA ALA A 146 -5.83 13.96 -8.15
C ALA A 146 -6.86 15.06 -7.84
N LYS A 147 -6.41 16.30 -7.89
CA LYS A 147 -7.24 17.50 -7.72
C LYS A 147 -6.85 18.58 -8.71
N VAL A 148 -7.82 19.24 -9.32
CA VAL A 148 -7.62 20.35 -10.26
C VAL A 148 -8.41 21.58 -9.79
N GLY A 149 -7.73 22.56 -9.23
CA GLY A 149 -8.39 23.65 -8.53
C GLY A 149 -9.22 23.13 -7.36
N ASP A 150 -10.52 23.39 -7.34
CA ASP A 150 -11.44 22.87 -6.30
C ASP A 150 -12.07 21.51 -6.67
N TRP A 151 -11.83 21.01 -7.86
CA TRP A 151 -12.37 19.74 -8.30
C TRP A 151 -11.55 18.56 -7.80
N VAL A 152 -12.13 17.78 -6.89
CA VAL A 152 -11.64 16.46 -6.49
C VAL A 152 -12.03 15.46 -7.58
N VAL A 153 -11.07 14.94 -8.31
CA VAL A 153 -11.33 14.07 -9.48
C VAL A 153 -11.94 12.73 -9.07
N THR A 154 -11.45 12.17 -8.00
CA THR A 154 -11.87 10.86 -7.47
C THR A 154 -12.20 11.00 -5.99
N PRO A 155 -13.41 11.51 -5.64
CA PRO A 155 -13.78 11.65 -4.24
C PRO A 155 -13.92 10.28 -3.59
N ARG A 156 -13.24 10.09 -2.45
CA ARG A 156 -13.21 8.83 -1.70
C ARG A 156 -13.35 9.07 -0.20
N GLN A 157 -14.18 10.06 0.17
CA GLN A 157 -14.58 10.29 1.54
C GLN A 157 -15.43 9.10 2.02
N GLY A 158 -15.18 8.63 3.24
CA GLY A 158 -15.87 7.48 3.81
C GLY A 158 -14.91 6.35 4.19
N LYS A 159 -15.39 5.14 4.12
CA LYS A 159 -14.63 3.91 4.35
C LYS A 159 -14.14 3.38 3.01
N ALA A 160 -12.90 3.70 2.64
CA ALA A 160 -12.29 3.20 1.43
C ALA A 160 -11.78 1.76 1.62
N VAL A 161 -11.91 0.92 0.60
CA VAL A 161 -11.67 -0.53 0.71
C VAL A 161 -10.22 -0.87 1.05
N GLU A 162 -9.25 -0.26 0.36
CA GLU A 162 -7.82 -0.49 0.63
C GLU A 162 -7.38 0.10 1.97
N ILE A 163 -7.98 1.22 2.38
CA ILE A 163 -7.68 1.82 3.67
C ILE A 163 -8.11 0.88 4.80
N ASN A 164 -9.27 0.24 4.67
CA ASN A 164 -9.72 -0.73 5.66
C ASN A 164 -8.97 -2.06 5.61
N ALA A 165 -8.46 -2.46 4.44
CA ALA A 165 -7.52 -3.57 4.33
C ALA A 165 -6.18 -3.26 5.03
N LEU A 166 -5.64 -2.06 4.85
CA LEU A 166 -4.45 -1.59 5.54
C LEU A 166 -4.67 -1.41 7.05
N TRP A 167 -5.84 -0.90 7.46
CA TRP A 167 -6.20 -0.78 8.89
C TRP A 167 -6.21 -2.14 9.59
N HIS A 168 -6.85 -3.13 9.00
CA HIS A 168 -6.78 -4.51 9.50
C HIS A 168 -5.34 -5.01 9.61
N ASN A 169 -4.52 -4.74 8.58
CA ASN A 169 -3.11 -5.13 8.60
C ASN A 169 -2.32 -4.40 9.69
N ALA A 170 -2.56 -3.11 9.91
CA ALA A 170 -1.92 -2.36 10.99
C ALA A 170 -2.19 -3.01 12.36
N LEU A 171 -3.45 -3.36 12.64
CA LEU A 171 -3.84 -4.06 13.86
C LEU A 171 -3.20 -5.45 13.97
N ALA A 172 -3.26 -6.26 12.90
CA ALA A 172 -2.71 -7.61 12.90
C ALA A 172 -1.18 -7.63 13.01
N ILE A 173 -0.50 -6.69 12.37
CA ILE A 173 0.95 -6.50 12.47
C ILE A 173 1.32 -6.12 13.91
N TYR A 174 0.61 -5.16 14.51
CA TYR A 174 0.88 -4.77 15.89
C TYR A 174 0.72 -5.97 16.84
N VAL A 175 -0.32 -6.79 16.66
CA VAL A 175 -0.51 -8.04 17.41
C VAL A 175 0.69 -8.96 17.25
N ALA A 176 1.16 -9.20 16.03
CA ALA A 176 2.31 -10.07 15.77
C ALA A 176 3.61 -9.56 16.41
N LEU A 177 3.82 -8.24 16.40
CA LEU A 177 4.97 -7.60 17.05
C LEU A 177 4.85 -7.68 18.59
N ALA A 178 3.67 -7.41 19.15
CA ALA A 178 3.41 -7.51 20.59
C ALA A 178 3.60 -8.96 21.12
N GLU A 179 3.21 -9.96 20.33
CA GLU A 179 3.51 -11.38 20.62
C GLU A 179 5.01 -11.65 20.66
N ARG A 180 5.74 -11.16 19.66
CA ARG A 180 7.20 -11.35 19.59
C ARG A 180 7.93 -10.70 20.76
N PHE A 181 7.46 -9.55 21.22
CA PHE A 181 8.12 -8.76 22.28
C PHE A 181 7.54 -8.96 23.69
N GLY A 182 6.50 -9.77 23.84
CA GLY A 182 5.92 -10.13 25.14
C GLY A 182 5.02 -9.07 25.77
N ALA A 183 4.34 -8.25 24.96
CA ALA A 183 3.39 -7.22 25.42
C ALA A 183 1.94 -7.77 25.49
N GLU A 184 1.67 -8.71 26.38
CA GLU A 184 0.44 -9.54 26.39
C GLU A 184 -0.87 -8.75 26.54
N GLY A 185 -0.93 -7.71 27.39
CA GLY A 185 -2.16 -6.93 27.63
C GLY A 185 -2.63 -6.16 26.39
N GLU A 186 -1.71 -5.55 25.67
CA GLU A 186 -2.00 -4.80 24.44
C GLU A 186 -2.34 -5.75 23.28
N GLN A 187 -1.64 -6.86 23.20
CA GLN A 187 -1.88 -7.89 22.19
C GLN A 187 -3.34 -8.32 22.14
N GLU A 188 -3.97 -8.64 23.27
CA GLU A 188 -5.36 -9.13 23.29
C GLU A 188 -6.37 -8.04 22.90
N ARG A 189 -6.13 -6.77 23.32
CA ARG A 189 -6.95 -5.64 22.90
C ARG A 189 -6.97 -5.53 21.36
N TYR A 190 -5.80 -5.46 20.73
CA TYR A 190 -5.72 -5.26 19.28
C TYR A 190 -6.07 -6.52 18.47
N ARG A 191 -5.87 -7.72 19.04
CA ARG A 191 -6.36 -8.97 18.44
C ARG A 191 -7.89 -8.99 18.33
N ARG A 192 -8.60 -8.55 19.37
CA ARG A 192 -10.05 -8.40 19.32
C ARG A 192 -10.46 -7.38 18.25
N ARG A 193 -9.79 -6.23 18.17
CA ARG A 193 -10.06 -5.23 17.14
C ARG A 193 -9.85 -5.76 15.73
N ALA A 194 -8.75 -6.47 15.48
CA ALA A 194 -8.49 -7.06 14.17
C ALA A 194 -9.56 -8.07 13.76
N ARG A 195 -10.10 -8.87 14.71
CA ARG A 195 -11.24 -9.76 14.45
C ARG A 195 -12.52 -8.99 14.10
N GLU A 196 -12.86 -7.98 14.88
CA GLU A 196 -14.02 -7.10 14.64
C GLU A 196 -13.95 -6.47 13.23
N VAL A 197 -12.81 -5.91 12.87
CA VAL A 197 -12.58 -5.34 11.52
C VAL A 197 -12.78 -6.40 10.43
N ARG A 198 -12.20 -7.58 10.57
CA ARG A 198 -12.33 -8.66 9.59
C ARG A 198 -13.78 -9.08 9.37
N GLU A 199 -14.52 -9.29 10.46
CA GLU A 199 -15.94 -9.73 10.42
C GLU A 199 -16.83 -8.66 9.80
N THR A 200 -16.56 -7.39 10.10
CA THR A 200 -17.33 -6.26 9.59
C THR A 200 -16.97 -5.95 8.14
N PHE A 201 -15.69 -6.03 7.78
CA PHE A 201 -15.22 -5.70 6.45
C PHE A 201 -15.96 -6.48 5.37
N GLU A 202 -16.06 -7.78 5.51
CA GLU A 202 -16.73 -8.63 4.52
C GLU A 202 -18.23 -8.27 4.39
N LYS A 203 -18.92 -8.02 5.50
CA LYS A 203 -20.34 -7.63 5.51
C LYS A 203 -20.60 -6.29 4.86
N VAL A 204 -19.67 -5.34 5.02
CA VAL A 204 -19.84 -3.95 4.56
C VAL A 204 -19.42 -3.78 3.11
N PHE A 205 -18.29 -4.40 2.73
CA PHE A 205 -17.70 -4.19 1.41
C PHE A 205 -18.11 -5.22 0.35
N TRP A 206 -18.62 -6.40 0.72
CA TRP A 206 -18.97 -7.40 -0.29
C TRP A 206 -20.20 -6.99 -1.09
N ASN A 207 -20.02 -6.81 -2.40
CA ASN A 207 -21.09 -6.58 -3.35
C ASN A 207 -21.59 -7.92 -3.91
N GLU A 208 -22.71 -8.42 -3.40
CA GLU A 208 -23.26 -9.73 -3.79
C GLU A 208 -23.66 -9.78 -5.28
N GLU A 209 -24.17 -8.68 -5.83
CA GLU A 209 -24.58 -8.61 -7.23
C GLU A 209 -23.37 -8.61 -8.17
N GLY A 210 -22.33 -7.81 -7.86
CA GLY A 210 -21.12 -7.71 -8.67
C GLY A 210 -20.13 -8.86 -8.46
N GLY A 211 -20.15 -9.52 -7.31
CA GLY A 211 -19.18 -10.54 -6.93
C GLY A 211 -17.77 -9.98 -6.65
N TYR A 212 -17.69 -8.72 -6.23
CA TYR A 212 -16.45 -8.00 -5.87
C TYR A 212 -16.71 -7.02 -4.72
N LEU A 213 -15.71 -6.23 -4.32
CA LEU A 213 -15.82 -5.29 -3.20
C LEU A 213 -16.23 -3.90 -3.68
N TYR A 214 -17.14 -3.23 -2.95
CA TYR A 214 -17.37 -1.80 -3.09
C TYR A 214 -16.07 -1.02 -2.88
N ASP A 215 -15.84 0.03 -3.68
CA ASP A 215 -14.63 0.86 -3.57
C ASP A 215 -14.65 1.77 -2.33
N VAL A 216 -15.81 2.38 -2.06
CA VAL A 216 -16.05 3.21 -0.87
C VAL A 216 -17.43 2.94 -0.31
N VAL A 217 -17.54 3.00 1.03
CA VAL A 217 -18.82 2.96 1.74
C VAL A 217 -18.91 4.17 2.68
N ASP A 218 -19.99 4.96 2.56
CA ASP A 218 -20.27 6.09 3.45
C ASP A 218 -21.73 6.03 3.90
N GLY A 219 -21.96 5.60 5.14
CA GLY A 219 -23.29 5.34 5.65
C GLY A 219 -24.02 4.24 4.87
N GLU A 220 -25.12 4.61 4.18
CA GLU A 220 -25.87 3.71 3.29
C GLU A 220 -25.38 3.73 1.84
N ASP A 221 -24.59 4.75 1.47
CA ASP A 221 -24.03 4.89 0.13
C ASP A 221 -22.92 3.87 -0.11
N ARG A 222 -22.97 3.20 -1.26
CA ARG A 222 -22.02 2.18 -1.67
C ARG A 222 -21.52 2.46 -3.09
N ASP A 223 -20.26 2.81 -3.22
CA ASP A 223 -19.62 2.98 -4.53
C ASP A 223 -19.25 1.62 -5.12
N GLY A 224 -20.03 1.13 -6.06
CA GLY A 224 -19.78 -0.11 -6.80
C GLY A 224 -18.79 0.04 -7.96
N THR A 225 -18.09 1.15 -8.06
CA THR A 225 -17.10 1.38 -9.12
C THR A 225 -16.00 0.32 -9.07
N LEU A 226 -15.77 -0.34 -10.21
CA LEU A 226 -14.72 -1.35 -10.29
C LEU A 226 -13.35 -0.69 -10.46
N ARG A 227 -12.59 -0.69 -9.36
CA ARG A 227 -11.24 -0.14 -9.23
C ARG A 227 -10.26 -1.20 -8.71
N PRO A 228 -8.94 -1.00 -8.86
CA PRO A 228 -7.93 -1.98 -8.43
C PRO A 228 -7.77 -2.07 -6.91
N ASN A 229 -8.29 -1.11 -6.14
CA ASN A 229 -8.09 -0.96 -4.70
C ASN A 229 -8.44 -2.22 -3.90
N GLN A 230 -9.44 -2.98 -4.33
CA GLN A 230 -9.87 -4.22 -3.70
C GLN A 230 -8.80 -5.32 -3.67
N ILE A 231 -7.75 -5.23 -4.52
CA ILE A 231 -6.67 -6.22 -4.55
C ILE A 231 -5.92 -6.30 -3.21
N PHE A 232 -5.90 -5.21 -2.44
CA PHE A 232 -5.25 -5.17 -1.14
C PHE A 232 -5.92 -6.05 -0.08
N ALA A 233 -7.21 -6.37 -0.24
CA ALA A 233 -7.89 -7.32 0.63
C ALA A 233 -7.34 -8.76 0.52
N VAL A 234 -6.59 -9.08 -0.54
CA VAL A 234 -6.01 -10.40 -0.80
C VAL A 234 -4.49 -10.42 -0.93
N SER A 235 -3.83 -9.27 -1.09
CA SER A 235 -2.37 -9.19 -1.32
C SER A 235 -1.56 -8.78 -0.10
N LEU A 236 -2.15 -8.12 0.89
CA LEU A 236 -1.45 -7.68 2.11
C LEU A 236 -1.00 -8.85 2.98
N PRO A 237 -0.01 -8.65 3.90
CA PRO A 237 0.54 -9.71 4.75
C PRO A 237 -0.49 -10.50 5.57
N PHE A 238 -1.58 -9.85 5.98
CA PHE A 238 -2.71 -10.45 6.67
C PHE A 238 -3.99 -10.25 5.85
N PRO A 239 -4.25 -11.11 4.83
CA PRO A 239 -5.38 -10.94 3.92
C PRO A 239 -6.72 -10.98 4.65
N LEU A 240 -7.66 -10.15 4.24
CA LEU A 240 -9.03 -10.13 4.76
C LEU A 240 -9.90 -11.20 4.13
N LEU A 241 -9.71 -11.46 2.84
CA LEU A 241 -10.47 -12.46 2.10
C LEU A 241 -9.65 -13.72 1.83
N SER A 242 -10.34 -14.83 1.74
CA SER A 242 -9.79 -16.15 1.37
C SER A 242 -10.82 -16.96 0.57
N GLY A 243 -10.41 -18.11 0.03
CA GLY A 243 -11.30 -19.03 -0.68
C GLY A 243 -11.96 -18.40 -1.91
N GLU A 244 -13.24 -18.66 -2.10
CA GLU A 244 -13.98 -18.26 -3.30
C GLU A 244 -14.05 -16.75 -3.49
N LYS A 245 -14.30 -15.98 -2.43
CA LYS A 245 -14.35 -14.51 -2.51
C LYS A 245 -13.03 -13.90 -2.92
N ALA A 246 -11.91 -14.40 -2.39
CA ALA A 246 -10.57 -13.96 -2.80
C ALA A 246 -10.30 -14.28 -4.28
N LEU A 247 -10.72 -15.46 -4.73
CA LEU A 247 -10.59 -15.85 -6.14
C LEU A 247 -11.46 -14.98 -7.07
N ARG A 248 -12.68 -14.62 -6.67
CA ARG A 248 -13.55 -13.72 -7.43
C ARG A 248 -12.96 -12.33 -7.56
N VAL A 249 -12.50 -11.74 -6.46
CA VAL A 249 -11.80 -10.43 -6.46
C VAL A 249 -10.59 -10.45 -7.39
N LEU A 250 -9.74 -11.46 -7.26
CA LEU A 250 -8.57 -11.61 -8.12
C LEU A 250 -8.94 -11.74 -9.60
N SER A 251 -9.93 -12.59 -9.90
CA SER A 251 -10.36 -12.86 -11.30
C SER A 251 -10.95 -11.63 -11.97
N ILE A 252 -11.79 -10.86 -11.27
CA ILE A 252 -12.39 -9.66 -11.86
C ILE A 252 -11.36 -8.55 -12.07
N VAL A 253 -10.40 -8.39 -11.17
CA VAL A 253 -9.30 -7.44 -11.34
C VAL A 253 -8.42 -7.85 -12.53
N GLU A 254 -8.09 -9.14 -12.65
CA GLU A 254 -7.31 -9.68 -13.77
C GLU A 254 -8.05 -9.49 -15.10
N GLU A 255 -9.34 -9.82 -15.18
CA GLU A 255 -10.13 -9.73 -16.40
C GLU A 255 -10.37 -8.29 -16.87
N ARG A 256 -10.70 -7.41 -15.95
CA ARG A 256 -11.22 -6.08 -16.28
C ARG A 256 -10.17 -4.97 -16.23
N LEU A 257 -9.17 -5.08 -15.36
CA LEU A 257 -8.23 -4.00 -15.09
C LEU A 257 -6.80 -4.28 -15.55
N TYR A 258 -6.41 -5.55 -15.70
CA TYR A 258 -5.03 -5.89 -16.05
C TYR A 258 -4.67 -5.45 -17.47
N THR A 259 -3.44 -4.96 -17.60
CA THR A 259 -2.70 -4.72 -18.85
C THR A 259 -1.26 -5.22 -18.69
N PRO A 260 -0.51 -5.42 -19.76
CA PRO A 260 0.90 -5.84 -19.64
C PRO A 260 1.78 -4.91 -18.82
N VAL A 261 1.40 -3.63 -18.69
CA VAL A 261 2.21 -2.59 -18.03
C VAL A 261 1.65 -2.12 -16.67
N GLY A 262 0.54 -2.66 -16.20
CA GLY A 262 -0.06 -2.27 -14.93
C GLY A 262 -1.54 -2.59 -14.82
N LEU A 263 -2.19 -2.04 -13.78
CA LEU A 263 -3.65 -2.10 -13.65
C LEU A 263 -4.29 -0.76 -13.99
N ARG A 264 -5.40 -0.81 -14.73
CA ARG A 264 -6.26 0.37 -14.94
C ARG A 264 -6.80 0.84 -13.60
N SER A 265 -6.82 2.14 -13.40
CA SER A 265 -7.37 2.77 -12.20
C SER A 265 -8.90 2.79 -12.16
N LEU A 266 -9.54 2.53 -13.31
CA LEU A 266 -10.99 2.44 -13.47
C LEU A 266 -11.33 1.46 -14.61
N ASP A 267 -12.41 0.71 -14.44
CA ASP A 267 -12.94 -0.17 -15.48
C ASP A 267 -13.38 0.62 -16.72
N ARG A 268 -13.09 0.06 -17.90
CA ARG A 268 -13.37 0.68 -19.20
C ARG A 268 -14.86 0.88 -19.51
N THR A 269 -15.76 0.19 -18.81
CA THR A 269 -17.21 0.33 -19.00
C THR A 269 -17.83 1.45 -18.15
N ASP A 270 -17.04 2.02 -17.21
CA ASP A 270 -17.51 3.15 -16.41
C ASP A 270 -17.63 4.41 -17.29
N PRO A 271 -18.73 5.17 -17.22
CA PRO A 271 -18.91 6.37 -18.04
C PRO A 271 -17.88 7.47 -17.79
N ARG A 272 -17.19 7.44 -16.65
CA ARG A 272 -16.10 8.38 -16.31
C ARG A 272 -14.74 7.93 -16.87
N TYR A 273 -14.65 6.77 -17.54
CA TYR A 273 -13.40 6.23 -18.05
C TYR A 273 -12.70 7.17 -19.03
N ARG A 274 -11.44 7.48 -18.74
CA ARG A 274 -10.56 8.35 -19.54
C ARG A 274 -9.23 7.62 -19.77
N PRO A 275 -9.03 7.02 -20.95
CA PRO A 275 -7.88 6.14 -21.19
C PRO A 275 -6.57 6.85 -21.41
N ARG A 276 -6.55 8.17 -21.64
CA ARG A 276 -5.35 8.92 -22.04
C ARG A 276 -5.03 10.04 -21.07
N TYR A 277 -3.76 10.11 -20.70
CA TYR A 277 -3.20 11.18 -19.88
C TYR A 277 -2.56 12.24 -20.75
N GLU A 278 -3.38 13.12 -21.31
CA GLU A 278 -2.94 14.14 -22.28
C GLU A 278 -3.77 15.42 -22.20
N GLY A 279 -3.30 16.49 -22.85
CA GLY A 279 -3.96 17.78 -22.88
C GLY A 279 -3.56 18.71 -21.74
N GLY A 280 -4.39 19.71 -21.47
CA GLY A 280 -4.18 20.66 -20.36
C GLY A 280 -4.49 20.05 -18.99
N PRO A 281 -4.22 20.78 -17.88
CA PRO A 281 -4.38 20.26 -16.51
C PRO A 281 -5.72 19.58 -16.24
N TRP A 282 -6.84 20.15 -16.69
CA TRP A 282 -8.18 19.57 -16.52
C TRP A 282 -8.36 18.21 -17.18
N ALA A 283 -7.90 18.08 -18.43
CA ALA A 283 -8.03 16.82 -19.17
C ALA A 283 -7.06 15.78 -18.63
N ARG A 284 -5.80 16.18 -18.47
CA ARG A 284 -4.70 15.33 -18.02
C ARG A 284 -4.92 14.79 -16.61
N ASP A 285 -5.06 15.69 -15.64
CA ASP A 285 -5.18 15.31 -14.23
C ASP A 285 -6.57 14.71 -13.93
N GLY A 286 -7.59 15.11 -14.74
CA GLY A 286 -8.90 14.45 -14.75
C GLY A 286 -8.89 12.99 -15.24
N ALA A 287 -7.82 12.53 -15.90
CA ALA A 287 -7.64 11.15 -16.29
C ALA A 287 -6.79 10.33 -15.29
N TYR A 288 -6.07 10.98 -14.38
CA TYR A 288 -4.98 10.41 -13.59
C TYR A 288 -5.39 9.17 -12.79
N HIS A 289 -6.61 9.16 -12.24
CA HIS A 289 -7.17 7.99 -11.54
C HIS A 289 -8.53 7.55 -12.15
N GLN A 290 -8.76 7.88 -13.43
CA GLN A 290 -10.01 7.60 -14.13
C GLN A 290 -9.80 6.73 -15.38
N GLY A 291 -8.83 5.83 -15.33
CA GLY A 291 -8.57 4.90 -16.42
C GLY A 291 -7.09 4.61 -16.65
N THR A 292 -6.21 5.59 -16.47
CA THR A 292 -4.75 5.41 -16.61
C THR A 292 -4.26 4.16 -15.88
N VAL A 293 -3.23 3.55 -16.43
CA VAL A 293 -2.64 2.31 -15.93
C VAL A 293 -1.49 2.60 -14.98
N TRP A 294 -1.46 1.91 -13.84
CA TRP A 294 -0.48 2.09 -12.79
C TRP A 294 0.38 0.85 -12.61
N PRO A 295 1.69 0.91 -12.95
CA PRO A 295 2.61 -0.24 -12.87
C PRO A 295 2.84 -0.80 -11.48
N TRP A 296 2.89 0.05 -10.46
CA TRP A 296 3.15 -0.40 -9.09
C TRP A 296 2.16 -1.45 -8.60
N LEU A 297 0.92 -1.42 -9.12
CA LEU A 297 -0.13 -2.38 -8.80
C LEU A 297 0.14 -3.80 -9.34
N LEU A 298 1.12 -3.98 -10.24
CA LEU A 298 1.57 -5.32 -10.64
C LEU A 298 2.19 -6.10 -9.47
N GLY A 299 2.84 -5.41 -8.53
CA GLY A 299 3.36 -6.04 -7.31
C GLY A 299 2.25 -6.67 -6.47
N PRO A 300 1.27 -5.90 -5.98
CA PRO A 300 0.10 -6.45 -5.28
C PRO A 300 -0.66 -7.52 -6.08
N LEU A 301 -0.81 -7.36 -7.41
CA LEU A 301 -1.46 -8.36 -8.24
C LEU A 301 -0.66 -9.69 -8.25
N ALA A 302 0.65 -9.63 -8.42
CA ALA A 302 1.51 -10.81 -8.37
C ALA A 302 1.43 -11.53 -7.01
N THR A 303 1.48 -10.77 -5.91
CA THR A 303 1.30 -11.32 -4.56
C THR A 303 -0.09 -11.96 -4.39
N ALA A 304 -1.15 -11.32 -4.89
CA ALA A 304 -2.49 -11.88 -4.85
C ALA A 304 -2.60 -13.21 -5.64
N GLN A 305 -1.95 -13.33 -6.81
CA GLN A 305 -1.88 -14.59 -7.55
C GLN A 305 -1.30 -15.71 -6.69
N VAL A 306 -0.18 -15.45 -6.02
CA VAL A 306 0.49 -16.44 -5.16
C VAL A 306 -0.37 -16.80 -3.95
N ASN A 307 -0.95 -15.81 -3.29
CA ASN A 307 -1.77 -16.01 -2.09
C ASN A 307 -3.05 -16.83 -2.39
N VAL A 308 -3.66 -16.61 -3.55
CA VAL A 308 -4.94 -17.23 -3.90
C VAL A 308 -4.76 -18.57 -4.64
N ARG A 309 -3.74 -18.68 -5.51
CA ARG A 309 -3.55 -19.85 -6.40
C ARG A 309 -2.34 -20.71 -6.05
N GLY A 310 -1.56 -20.32 -5.02
CA GLY A 310 -0.38 -21.08 -4.60
C GLY A 310 0.68 -21.25 -5.70
N PRO A 311 1.15 -22.49 -5.95
CA PRO A 311 2.20 -22.73 -6.96
C PRO A 311 1.83 -22.28 -8.37
N GLU A 312 0.60 -22.50 -8.81
CA GLU A 312 0.12 -22.01 -10.13
C GLU A 312 0.16 -20.48 -10.19
N GLY A 313 -0.14 -19.82 -9.07
CA GLY A 313 -0.06 -18.37 -8.94
C GLY A 313 1.34 -17.81 -9.17
N ARG A 314 2.41 -18.55 -8.85
CA ARG A 314 3.80 -18.12 -9.11
C ARG A 314 4.11 -17.99 -10.60
N ASP A 315 3.65 -18.93 -11.41
CA ASP A 315 3.86 -18.87 -12.86
C ASP A 315 3.07 -17.71 -13.48
N ARG A 316 1.89 -17.40 -12.94
CA ARG A 316 1.12 -16.22 -13.34
C ARG A 316 1.81 -14.93 -12.90
N ALA A 317 2.27 -14.84 -11.66
CA ALA A 317 3.05 -13.71 -11.14
C ALA A 317 4.28 -13.44 -12.01
N ARG A 318 5.01 -14.49 -12.42
CA ARG A 318 6.16 -14.35 -13.31
C ARG A 318 5.76 -13.73 -14.65
N ARG A 319 4.72 -14.25 -15.32
CA ARG A 319 4.25 -13.69 -16.60
C ARG A 319 3.79 -12.25 -16.48
N ILE A 320 3.12 -11.90 -15.38
CA ILE A 320 2.70 -10.53 -15.10
C ILE A 320 3.90 -9.60 -15.02
N ILE A 321 4.93 -9.96 -14.27
CA ILE A 321 6.14 -9.14 -14.11
C ILE A 321 6.98 -9.11 -15.41
N GLU A 322 7.09 -10.21 -16.12
CA GLU A 322 7.79 -10.26 -17.42
C GLU A 322 7.14 -9.38 -18.48
N GLY A 323 5.80 -9.18 -18.39
CA GLY A 323 5.06 -8.34 -19.33
C GLY A 323 5.48 -6.87 -19.35
N VAL A 324 5.97 -6.34 -18.25
CA VAL A 324 6.41 -4.93 -18.15
C VAL A 324 7.89 -4.74 -18.52
N LEU A 325 8.70 -5.81 -18.57
CA LEU A 325 10.15 -5.70 -18.80
C LEU A 325 10.54 -5.03 -20.12
N PRO A 326 9.80 -5.21 -21.25
CA PRO A 326 10.10 -4.48 -22.49
C PRO A 326 10.16 -2.97 -22.30
N HIS A 327 9.35 -2.41 -21.40
CA HIS A 327 9.34 -0.98 -21.10
C HIS A 327 10.68 -0.45 -20.55
N LEU A 328 11.51 -1.28 -19.96
CA LEU A 328 12.85 -0.89 -19.48
C LEU A 328 13.78 -0.38 -20.61
N ALA A 329 13.45 -0.66 -21.86
CA ALA A 329 14.20 -0.20 -23.04
C ALA A 329 13.48 0.93 -23.82
N GLU A 330 12.29 1.38 -23.39
CA GLU A 330 11.47 2.36 -24.13
C GLU A 330 11.65 3.77 -23.61
N ALA A 331 11.30 4.02 -22.36
CA ALA A 331 11.33 5.35 -21.74
C ALA A 331 12.10 5.29 -20.42
N GLY A 332 12.92 6.33 -20.15
CA GLY A 332 13.72 6.41 -18.92
C GLY A 332 14.74 5.29 -18.75
N ILE A 333 15.12 4.61 -19.78
CA ILE A 333 16.03 3.43 -19.91
C ILE A 333 16.49 2.83 -18.57
N GLY A 334 16.04 1.60 -18.27
CA GLY A 334 16.38 0.88 -17.04
C GLY A 334 15.53 1.29 -15.82
N THR A 335 14.43 2.01 -16.04
CA THR A 335 13.47 2.39 -15.01
C THR A 335 12.03 2.15 -15.47
N VAL A 336 11.03 2.43 -14.63
CA VAL A 336 9.62 2.27 -14.95
C VAL A 336 8.90 3.59 -14.74
N SER A 337 8.10 3.98 -15.72
CA SER A 337 7.28 5.18 -15.68
C SER A 337 6.20 5.10 -14.61
N GLU A 338 5.67 6.23 -14.22
CA GLU A 338 4.63 6.37 -13.21
C GLU A 338 3.31 5.75 -13.66
N ILE A 339 2.84 6.15 -14.83
CA ILE A 339 1.57 5.72 -15.42
C ILE A 339 1.73 5.45 -16.91
N PHE A 340 0.69 4.83 -17.48
CA PHE A 340 0.56 4.62 -18.93
C PHE A 340 -0.86 4.97 -19.40
N ASP A 341 -0.98 5.31 -20.68
CA ASP A 341 -2.29 5.34 -21.32
C ASP A 341 -2.93 3.94 -21.25
N ALA A 342 -4.23 3.89 -21.01
CA ALA A 342 -4.91 2.63 -20.70
C ALA A 342 -5.17 1.74 -21.92
N GLU A 343 -5.10 2.30 -23.12
CA GLU A 343 -5.29 1.55 -24.37
C GLU A 343 -3.97 1.40 -25.13
N PRO A 344 -3.82 0.32 -25.91
CA PRO A 344 -2.62 0.11 -26.72
C PRO A 344 -2.30 1.34 -27.61
N PRO A 345 -1.02 1.67 -27.78
CA PRO A 345 0.18 0.93 -27.40
C PRO A 345 0.63 1.10 -25.93
N HIS A 346 -0.20 1.61 -25.04
CA HIS A 346 0.12 1.90 -23.64
C HIS A 346 1.30 2.89 -23.52
N SER A 347 1.16 4.05 -24.10
CA SER A 347 2.20 5.08 -24.06
C SER A 347 2.56 5.48 -22.63
N PRO A 348 3.86 5.49 -22.24
CA PRO A 348 4.29 5.90 -20.91
C PRO A 348 3.99 7.37 -20.68
N ARG A 349 3.54 7.69 -19.47
CA ARG A 349 3.14 9.04 -19.02
C ARG A 349 3.64 9.28 -17.60
N GLY A 350 3.32 10.49 -17.08
CA GLY A 350 3.77 10.89 -15.76
C GLY A 350 5.28 11.03 -15.67
N CYS A 351 5.87 10.81 -14.51
CA CYS A 351 7.32 10.84 -14.38
C CYS A 351 7.95 9.57 -14.99
N ILE A 352 9.13 9.75 -15.60
CA ILE A 352 9.81 8.67 -16.35
C ILE A 352 10.43 7.59 -15.45
N ALA A 353 10.58 7.89 -14.17
CA ALA A 353 11.22 7.03 -13.18
C ALA A 353 10.48 7.16 -11.85
N GLN A 354 9.60 6.21 -11.57
CA GLN A 354 8.79 6.21 -10.34
C GLN A 354 9.28 5.14 -9.38
N ALA A 355 9.57 5.55 -8.14
CA ALA A 355 10.15 4.69 -7.12
C ALA A 355 9.27 3.47 -6.82
N TRP A 356 7.99 3.66 -6.54
CA TRP A 356 7.09 2.54 -6.21
C TRP A 356 6.87 1.59 -7.39
N SER A 357 6.85 2.09 -8.64
CA SER A 357 6.73 1.23 -9.82
C SER A 357 7.93 0.30 -9.96
N VAL A 358 9.14 0.85 -9.88
CA VAL A 358 10.38 0.05 -9.94
C VAL A 358 10.48 -0.89 -8.74
N ALA A 359 10.14 -0.40 -7.55
CA ALA A 359 10.26 -1.15 -6.29
C ALA A 359 9.31 -2.36 -6.22
N GLU A 360 8.04 -2.17 -6.54
CA GLU A 360 7.05 -3.23 -6.46
C GLU A 360 7.25 -4.30 -7.55
N ILE A 361 7.67 -3.91 -8.74
CA ILE A 361 8.03 -4.88 -9.78
C ILE A 361 9.25 -5.70 -9.34
N LEU A 362 10.30 -5.06 -8.81
CA LEU A 362 11.49 -5.77 -8.33
C LEU A 362 11.15 -6.69 -7.14
N ARG A 363 10.36 -6.19 -6.17
CA ARG A 363 9.92 -7.00 -5.04
C ARG A 363 9.16 -8.25 -5.50
N ALA A 364 8.17 -8.06 -6.35
CA ALA A 364 7.37 -9.17 -6.83
C ALA A 364 8.16 -10.15 -7.71
N TYR A 365 9.11 -9.66 -8.50
CA TYR A 365 10.02 -10.52 -9.25
C TYR A 365 10.81 -11.46 -8.33
N VAL A 366 11.36 -10.93 -7.23
CA VAL A 366 12.19 -11.73 -6.30
C VAL A 366 11.34 -12.60 -5.39
N GLU A 367 10.29 -12.03 -4.78
CA GLU A 367 9.51 -12.70 -3.73
C GLU A 367 8.42 -13.62 -4.29
N ASP A 368 7.70 -13.17 -5.33
CA ASP A 368 6.51 -13.84 -5.84
C ASP A 368 6.80 -14.71 -7.07
N ALA A 369 7.63 -14.21 -7.99
CA ALA A 369 7.97 -14.91 -9.25
C ALA A 369 9.22 -15.82 -9.15
N GLY A 370 10.23 -15.43 -8.36
CA GLY A 370 11.55 -16.08 -8.33
C GLY A 370 11.65 -17.37 -7.51
N GLY A 371 10.69 -17.70 -6.70
CA GLY A 371 10.67 -18.97 -5.92
C GLY A 371 11.59 -19.04 -4.70
N GLU A 372 12.46 -18.07 -4.47
CA GLU A 372 13.34 -18.01 -3.29
C GLU A 372 12.74 -17.19 -2.12
N GLY A 373 11.61 -16.53 -2.33
CA GLY A 373 10.94 -15.75 -1.31
C GLY A 373 10.41 -16.64 -0.19
N LYS A 374 10.87 -16.41 1.02
CA LYS A 374 10.25 -16.96 2.24
C LYS A 374 8.87 -16.29 2.45
N THR A 375 7.88 -16.66 1.65
CA THR A 375 6.48 -16.48 1.99
C THR A 375 6.14 -17.50 3.07
N GLY A 376 6.74 -17.31 4.25
CA GLY A 376 6.46 -18.15 5.42
C GLY A 376 5.34 -17.52 6.24
N PRO A 377 4.57 -18.35 6.99
CA PRO A 377 3.56 -17.86 7.92
C PRO A 377 4.16 -16.88 8.94
N PRO A 378 3.30 -16.11 9.65
CA PRO A 378 3.72 -15.17 10.69
C PRO A 378 4.68 -15.82 11.66
N PHE A 379 5.54 -15.04 12.30
CA PHE A 379 6.61 -15.46 13.21
C PHE A 379 6.27 -16.77 13.94
N ARG A 380 7.11 -17.83 13.78
CA ARG A 380 6.99 -19.01 14.66
C ARG A 380 7.23 -18.54 16.08
N SER A 381 6.26 -18.72 16.98
CA SER A 381 6.47 -18.55 18.41
C SER A 381 7.70 -19.35 18.79
N ARG A 382 8.74 -18.72 19.34
CA ARG A 382 9.80 -19.44 20.04
C ARG A 382 9.13 -20.11 21.23
N GLN A 383 8.78 -21.39 21.13
CA GLN A 383 8.50 -22.21 22.30
C GLN A 383 9.72 -22.08 23.21
N ARG A 384 9.49 -21.51 24.40
CA ARG A 384 10.49 -21.53 25.47
C ARG A 384 10.79 -23.01 25.72
N GLU A 385 11.96 -23.47 25.30
CA GLU A 385 12.55 -24.66 25.87
C GLU A 385 12.74 -24.36 27.37
N ARG A 386 11.79 -24.82 28.17
CA ARG A 386 12.00 -24.97 29.60
C ARG A 386 13.00 -26.11 29.75
N SER A 387 14.28 -25.74 29.80
CA SER A 387 15.31 -26.66 30.31
C SER A 387 14.94 -27.03 31.73
N GLY A 388 14.45 -28.24 31.89
CA GLY A 388 14.35 -28.85 33.20
C GLY A 388 15.77 -29.01 33.78
N ILE A 389 16.05 -28.29 34.81
CA ILE A 389 17.12 -28.59 35.72
C ILE A 389 16.49 -29.42 36.84
N ARG A 390 16.91 -30.69 36.93
CA ARG A 390 16.74 -31.52 38.12
C ARG A 390 17.74 -31.09 39.19
#